data_a9ca21e79a1159d2c25ce80930e425d0
#
_entry.id   a9ca21e79a1159d2c25ce80930e425d0
#
_cell.length_a   1.000
_cell.length_b   1.000
_cell.length_c   1.000
_cell.angle_alpha   90.00
_cell.angle_beta   90.00
_cell.angle_gamma   90.00
#
_symmetry.space_group_name_H-M   'P 1'
#
loop_
_entity.id
_entity.type
_entity.pdbx_description
1 polymer ?
#
loop_
_entity_poly.entity_id
_entity_poly.type
_entity_poly.pdbx_seq_one_letter_code
_entity_poly.pdbx_strand_id
1 'polypeptide(L)'
;YWCGDYPLPEEQMYLGLDRDIALDCFDYTVNGPDCLSLSKKIPRLLFQKNNIKKELLMGYEDTPCFSVNRYTVHDSSFVLETAPAVYIVTEGAGMITGDDYNRKLKKGMYFYLPYGAKGRCSVRSDRDLQIVECLPPLADA
;
A
#
# COMPACT_ATOMS: atom_id res chain seq x y z
N TYR A 1 -4.54 21.15 11.10
CA TYR A 1 -5.42 20.81 9.98
C TYR A 1 -5.75 22.07 9.17
N TRP A 2 -5.61 22.01 7.86
CA TRP A 2 -5.86 23.11 6.93
C TRP A 2 -6.79 22.65 5.81
N CYS A 3 -7.79 23.46 5.48
CA CYS A 3 -8.82 23.13 4.50
C CYS A 3 -8.86 24.13 3.32
N GLY A 4 -7.70 24.50 2.81
CA GLY A 4 -7.60 25.44 1.69
C GLY A 4 -8.16 26.81 2.02
N ASP A 5 -9.09 27.29 1.21
CA ASP A 5 -9.71 28.63 1.37
C ASP A 5 -10.85 28.66 2.40
N TYR A 6 -11.17 27.52 3.02
CA TYR A 6 -12.22 27.44 4.04
C TYR A 6 -11.65 27.83 5.41
N PRO A 7 -12.11 28.94 6.02
CA PRO A 7 -11.65 29.36 7.34
C PRO A 7 -12.18 28.39 8.41
N LEU A 8 -11.26 27.66 9.04
CA LEU A 8 -11.59 26.82 10.19
C LEU A 8 -11.43 27.60 11.48
N PRO A 9 -12.37 27.53 12.43
CA PRO A 9 -12.16 28.00 13.80
C PRO A 9 -10.94 27.31 14.43
N GLU A 10 -10.21 28.01 15.29
CA GLU A 10 -8.97 27.50 15.91
C GLU A 10 -9.19 26.14 16.60
N GLU A 11 -10.30 25.96 17.28
CA GLU A 11 -10.68 24.70 17.94
C GLU A 11 -10.76 23.51 16.96
N GLN A 12 -11.19 23.76 15.72
CA GLN A 12 -11.29 22.73 14.69
C GLN A 12 -9.95 22.44 14.01
N MET A 13 -9.01 23.40 14.03
CA MET A 13 -7.68 23.21 13.45
C MET A 13 -6.90 22.10 14.16
N TYR A 14 -7.16 21.88 15.42
CA TYR A 14 -6.49 20.88 16.26
C TYR A 14 -7.37 19.66 16.56
N LEU A 15 -8.46 19.45 15.79
CA LEU A 15 -9.38 18.33 15.92
C LEU A 15 -9.98 18.18 17.33
N GLY A 16 -10.25 19.30 17.99
CA GLY A 16 -10.79 19.34 19.35
C GLY A 16 -9.76 19.12 20.46
N LEU A 17 -8.48 19.00 20.12
CA LEU A 17 -7.40 19.00 21.11
C LEU A 17 -7.01 20.43 21.48
N ASP A 18 -6.43 20.60 22.66
CA ASP A 18 -5.70 21.81 22.99
C ASP A 18 -4.49 21.95 22.04
N ARG A 19 -4.17 23.21 21.66
CA ARG A 19 -3.09 23.50 20.73
C ARG A 19 -1.75 22.91 21.19
N ASP A 20 -1.42 23.06 22.46
CA ASP A 20 -0.14 22.62 22.98
C ASP A 20 -0.06 21.09 22.98
N ILE A 21 -1.16 20.39 23.31
CA ILE A 21 -1.26 18.92 23.20
C ILE A 21 -1.11 18.47 21.74
N ALA A 22 -1.76 19.15 20.80
CA ALA A 22 -1.67 18.81 19.38
C ALA A 22 -0.25 19.01 18.84
N LEU A 23 0.46 20.04 19.27
CA LEU A 23 1.84 20.30 18.87
C LEU A 23 2.81 19.33 19.53
N ASP A 24 2.55 18.87 20.74
CA ASP A 24 3.38 17.91 21.46
C ASP A 24 3.39 16.50 20.82
N CYS A 25 2.46 16.25 19.86
CA CYS A 25 2.47 15.02 19.06
C CYS A 25 3.61 14.96 18.02
N PHE A 26 4.32 16.05 17.77
CA PHE A 26 5.42 16.08 16.82
C PHE A 26 6.77 15.85 17.53
N ASP A 27 7.61 15.00 16.94
CA ASP A 27 9.00 14.86 17.37
C ASP A 27 9.86 15.98 16.76
N TYR A 28 10.15 17.01 17.53
CA TYR A 28 10.95 18.14 17.11
C TYR A 28 12.46 17.86 17.13
N THR A 29 12.89 16.72 17.63
CA THR A 29 14.31 16.32 17.64
C THR A 29 14.79 15.89 16.27
N VAL A 30 13.85 15.48 15.39
CA VAL A 30 14.12 15.02 14.03
C VAL A 30 13.63 16.06 13.02
N ASN A 31 14.55 16.73 12.33
CA ASN A 31 14.22 17.76 11.35
C ASN A 31 15.17 17.73 10.13
N GLY A 32 14.78 18.44 9.07
CA GLY A 32 15.58 18.60 7.86
C GLY A 32 15.93 17.27 7.17
N PRO A 33 17.18 17.14 6.66
CA PRO A 33 17.64 15.94 5.96
C PRO A 33 17.57 14.66 6.80
N ASP A 34 17.77 14.78 8.10
CA ASP A 34 17.76 13.63 9.04
C ASP A 34 16.36 13.00 9.13
N CYS A 35 15.30 13.81 9.03
CA CYS A 35 13.93 13.34 9.00
C CYS A 35 13.69 12.37 7.82
N LEU A 36 14.19 12.69 6.64
CA LEU A 36 14.07 11.82 5.46
C LEU A 36 14.87 10.53 5.61
N SER A 37 16.09 10.60 6.16
CA SER A 37 16.94 9.42 6.34
C SER A 37 16.37 8.43 7.35
N LEU A 38 15.70 8.91 8.39
CA LEU A 38 15.07 8.09 9.42
C LEU A 38 13.70 7.55 9.02
N SER A 39 12.92 8.35 8.26
CA SER A 39 11.53 8.03 7.93
C SER A 39 11.37 7.31 6.60
N LYS A 40 12.29 7.52 5.64
CA LYS A 40 12.19 6.91 4.32
C LYS A 40 12.64 5.46 4.34
N LYS A 41 11.70 4.54 4.22
CA LYS A 41 12.01 3.12 4.05
C LYS A 41 12.58 2.83 2.67
N ILE A 42 13.60 1.98 2.63
CA ILE A 42 14.18 1.46 1.39
C ILE A 42 13.45 0.14 1.06
N PRO A 43 12.82 0.03 -0.13
CA PRO A 43 12.16 -1.20 -0.52
C PRO A 43 13.12 -2.38 -0.48
N ARG A 44 12.71 -3.47 0.15
CA ARG A 44 13.49 -4.71 0.25
C ARG A 44 13.01 -5.71 -0.80
N LEU A 45 13.90 -6.16 -1.66
CA LEU A 45 13.59 -7.19 -2.65
C LEU A 45 13.22 -8.51 -1.94
N LEU A 46 12.03 -9.04 -2.22
CA LEU A 46 11.58 -10.34 -1.74
C LEU A 46 11.88 -11.43 -2.77
N PHE A 47 11.54 -11.18 -4.05
CA PHE A 47 11.95 -12.03 -5.16
C PHE A 47 11.90 -11.27 -6.49
N GLN A 48 12.64 -11.81 -7.48
CA GLN A 48 12.57 -11.39 -8.87
C GLN A 48 12.70 -12.61 -9.77
N LYS A 49 11.67 -12.93 -10.51
CA LYS A 49 11.62 -14.08 -11.42
C LYS A 49 10.55 -13.87 -12.49
N ASN A 50 10.79 -14.36 -13.71
CA ASN A 50 9.81 -14.37 -14.81
C ASN A 50 9.17 -12.99 -15.07
N ASN A 51 10.01 -11.93 -15.13
CA ASN A 51 9.57 -10.56 -15.32
C ASN A 51 8.60 -10.04 -14.22
N ILE A 52 8.63 -10.66 -13.05
CA ILE A 52 7.91 -10.23 -11.86
C ILE A 52 8.92 -9.93 -10.78
N LYS A 53 8.80 -8.74 -10.19
CA LYS A 53 9.56 -8.29 -9.04
C LYS A 53 8.60 -8.02 -7.89
N LYS A 54 8.86 -8.60 -6.72
CA LYS A 54 8.14 -8.29 -5.47
C LYS A 54 9.08 -7.64 -4.49
N GLU A 55 8.67 -6.50 -3.95
CA GLU A 55 9.42 -5.74 -2.95
C GLU A 55 8.55 -5.50 -1.73
N LEU A 56 9.13 -5.62 -0.54
CA LEU A 56 8.52 -5.19 0.70
C LEU A 56 8.76 -3.68 0.87
N LEU A 57 7.69 -2.92 1.00
CA LEU A 57 7.74 -1.47 1.26
C LEU A 57 7.63 -1.18 2.77
N MET A 58 6.76 -1.93 3.47
CA MET A 58 6.56 -1.87 4.91
C MET A 58 6.27 -3.27 5.42
N GLY A 59 7.03 -3.73 6.40
CA GLY A 59 6.89 -5.07 6.97
C GLY A 59 6.32 -5.07 8.38
N TYR A 60 5.99 -6.24 8.88
CA TYR A 60 5.50 -6.40 10.26
C TYR A 60 6.59 -6.12 11.31
N GLU A 61 7.85 -6.09 10.91
CA GLU A 61 8.96 -5.60 11.72
C GLU A 61 8.95 -4.08 11.91
N ASP A 62 8.28 -3.34 11.02
CA ASP A 62 8.14 -1.89 11.09
C ASP A 62 6.90 -1.48 11.86
N THR A 63 5.81 -2.22 11.69
CA THR A 63 4.53 -2.01 12.37
C THR A 63 3.72 -3.31 12.41
N PRO A 64 3.10 -3.68 13.53
CA PRO A 64 2.24 -4.86 13.59
C PRO A 64 0.89 -4.68 12.90
N CYS A 65 0.53 -3.44 12.52
CA CYS A 65 -0.82 -3.10 12.08
C CYS A 65 -1.12 -3.52 10.63
N PHE A 66 -0.09 -3.59 9.77
CA PHE A 66 -0.25 -3.95 8.35
C PHE A 66 1.10 -4.27 7.70
N SER A 67 1.05 -4.86 6.51
CA SER A 67 2.23 -4.96 5.65
C SER A 67 1.90 -4.53 4.22
N VAL A 68 2.87 -3.94 3.54
CA VAL A 68 2.72 -3.42 2.18
C VAL A 68 3.82 -3.94 1.29
N ASN A 69 3.41 -4.62 0.21
CA ASN A 69 4.29 -5.09 -0.83
C ASN A 69 4.01 -4.39 -2.15
N ARG A 70 5.00 -4.33 -3.02
CA ARG A 70 4.85 -3.85 -4.40
C ARG A 70 5.25 -4.94 -5.37
N TYR A 71 4.36 -5.24 -6.32
CA TYR A 71 4.67 -6.04 -7.49
C TYR A 71 4.92 -5.13 -8.68
N THR A 72 6.01 -5.38 -9.40
CA THR A 72 6.25 -4.83 -10.73
C THR A 72 6.24 -6.02 -11.70
N VAL A 73 5.38 -5.94 -12.71
CA VAL A 73 5.10 -7.02 -13.66
C VAL A 73 5.34 -6.49 -15.07
N HIS A 74 6.08 -7.20 -15.87
CA HIS A 74 6.33 -6.87 -17.28
C HIS A 74 6.06 -8.11 -18.14
N ASP A 75 5.08 -8.03 -19.04
CA ASP A 75 4.66 -9.14 -19.92
C ASP A 75 4.66 -10.50 -19.20
N SER A 76 3.88 -10.59 -18.14
CA SER A 76 3.85 -11.76 -17.26
C SER A 76 2.55 -11.86 -16.47
N SER A 77 2.40 -12.96 -15.71
CA SER A 77 1.27 -13.20 -14.84
C SER A 77 1.68 -13.86 -13.52
N PHE A 78 0.93 -13.57 -12.46
CA PHE A 78 1.12 -14.21 -11.17
C PHE A 78 -0.21 -14.49 -10.48
N VAL A 79 -0.23 -15.53 -9.66
CA VAL A 79 -1.38 -15.89 -8.83
C VAL A 79 -1.38 -15.06 -7.55
N LEU A 80 -2.55 -14.64 -7.11
CA LEU A 80 -2.75 -13.90 -5.86
C LEU A 80 -2.81 -14.89 -4.69
N GLU A 81 -1.65 -15.16 -4.09
CA GLU A 81 -1.47 -16.18 -3.04
C GLU A 81 -1.72 -15.65 -1.62
N THR A 82 -1.90 -14.34 -1.45
CA THR A 82 -2.08 -13.73 -0.14
C THR A 82 -3.48 -13.12 -0.02
N ALA A 83 -4.23 -13.57 1.00
CA ALA A 83 -5.58 -13.09 1.29
C ALA A 83 -5.87 -13.24 2.81
N PRO A 84 -6.71 -12.38 3.42
CA PRO A 84 -7.35 -11.24 2.78
C PRO A 84 -6.35 -10.13 2.44
N ALA A 85 -6.58 -9.39 1.36
CA ALA A 85 -5.69 -8.32 0.94
C ALA A 85 -6.43 -7.24 0.11
N VAL A 86 -5.92 -6.02 0.13
CA VAL A 86 -6.33 -4.96 -0.80
C VAL A 86 -5.21 -4.74 -1.80
N TYR A 87 -5.56 -4.71 -3.07
CA TYR A 87 -4.63 -4.46 -4.17
C TYR A 87 -4.95 -3.13 -4.83
N ILE A 88 -3.92 -2.31 -5.08
CA ILE A 88 -4.04 -0.97 -5.67
C ILE A 88 -3.12 -0.89 -6.89
N VAL A 89 -3.67 -0.57 -8.06
CA VAL A 89 -2.90 -0.36 -9.29
C VAL A 89 -2.30 1.05 -9.26
N THR A 90 -1.01 1.15 -9.09
CA THR A 90 -0.29 2.43 -9.00
C THR A 90 0.21 2.91 -10.36
N GLU A 91 0.54 1.96 -11.27
CA GLU A 91 0.99 2.29 -12.62
C GLU A 91 0.58 1.22 -13.62
N GLY A 92 0.44 1.62 -14.89
CA GLY A 92 0.17 0.72 -16.00
C GLY A 92 -1.25 0.17 -16.05
N ALA A 93 -1.38 -0.99 -16.70
CA ALA A 93 -2.64 -1.68 -16.92
C ALA A 93 -2.43 -3.19 -16.99
N GLY A 94 -3.49 -3.93 -16.72
CA GLY A 94 -3.48 -5.39 -16.75
C GLY A 94 -4.89 -5.96 -16.70
N MET A 95 -4.98 -7.20 -16.28
CA MET A 95 -6.23 -7.94 -16.11
C MET A 95 -6.16 -8.81 -14.88
N ILE A 96 -7.22 -8.83 -14.09
CA ILE A 96 -7.43 -9.84 -13.05
C ILE A 96 -8.41 -10.88 -13.59
N THR A 97 -8.08 -12.15 -13.40
CA THR A 97 -8.90 -13.31 -13.86
C THR A 97 -9.05 -14.27 -12.68
N GLY A 98 -10.26 -14.75 -12.49
CA GLY A 98 -10.62 -15.83 -11.56
C GLY A 98 -11.52 -16.82 -12.29
N ASP A 99 -12.14 -17.79 -11.58
CA ASP A 99 -12.94 -18.86 -12.17
C ASP A 99 -14.04 -18.32 -13.13
N ASP A 100 -14.91 -17.42 -12.63
CA ASP A 100 -15.97 -16.76 -13.41
C ASP A 100 -15.81 -15.23 -13.40
N TYR A 101 -14.61 -14.75 -13.13
CA TYR A 101 -14.33 -13.33 -12.95
C TYR A 101 -13.20 -12.88 -13.88
N ASN A 102 -13.48 -11.82 -14.65
CA ASN A 102 -12.50 -11.21 -15.54
C ASN A 102 -12.71 -9.70 -15.58
N ARG A 103 -11.70 -8.91 -15.19
CA ARG A 103 -11.79 -7.45 -15.14
C ARG A 103 -10.48 -6.80 -15.55
N LYS A 104 -10.60 -5.79 -16.42
CA LYS A 104 -9.46 -4.92 -16.76
C LYS A 104 -9.04 -4.10 -15.55
N LEU A 105 -7.74 -4.00 -15.36
CA LEU A 105 -7.09 -3.17 -14.35
C LEU A 105 -6.42 -1.97 -15.04
N LYS A 106 -6.51 -0.80 -14.41
CA LYS A 106 -5.81 0.41 -14.84
C LYS A 106 -5.39 1.22 -13.62
N LYS A 107 -4.41 2.08 -13.80
CA LYS A 107 -3.93 3.01 -12.75
C LYS A 107 -5.09 3.67 -11.99
N GLY A 108 -5.02 3.69 -10.67
CA GLY A 108 -6.01 4.22 -9.75
C GLY A 108 -7.12 3.25 -9.37
N MET A 109 -7.20 2.07 -10.01
CA MET A 109 -8.15 1.03 -9.59
C MET A 109 -7.63 0.27 -8.38
N TYR A 110 -8.55 -0.19 -7.55
CA TYR A 110 -8.26 -1.08 -6.43
C TYR A 110 -9.33 -2.18 -6.34
N PHE A 111 -8.98 -3.26 -5.67
CA PHE A 111 -9.90 -4.36 -5.37
C PHE A 111 -9.50 -5.05 -4.07
N TYR A 112 -10.49 -5.65 -3.43
CA TYR A 112 -10.31 -6.51 -2.27
C TYR A 112 -10.29 -7.97 -2.70
N LEU A 113 -9.32 -8.74 -2.23
CA LEU A 113 -9.26 -10.20 -2.39
C LEU A 113 -9.70 -10.85 -1.08
N PRO A 114 -10.88 -11.46 -1.02
CA PRO A 114 -11.34 -12.16 0.18
C PRO A 114 -10.56 -13.46 0.37
N TYR A 115 -10.53 -13.97 1.60
CA TYR A 115 -9.81 -15.20 1.94
C TYR A 115 -10.19 -16.40 1.05
N GLY A 116 -11.47 -16.57 0.74
CA GLY A 116 -11.96 -17.65 -0.12
C GLY A 116 -11.53 -17.58 -1.59
N ALA A 117 -10.95 -16.46 -2.03
CA ALA A 117 -10.41 -16.28 -3.38
C ALA A 117 -8.88 -16.45 -3.45
N LYS A 118 -8.24 -16.77 -2.33
CA LYS A 118 -6.79 -17.05 -2.25
C LYS A 118 -6.40 -18.17 -3.23
N GLY A 119 -5.39 -17.92 -4.07
CA GLY A 119 -4.91 -18.89 -5.04
C GLY A 119 -5.83 -19.13 -6.25
N ARG A 120 -7.01 -18.49 -6.30
CA ARG A 120 -8.02 -18.69 -7.38
C ARG A 120 -8.06 -17.53 -8.38
N CYS A 121 -7.37 -16.45 -8.09
CA CYS A 121 -7.28 -15.29 -8.97
C CYS A 121 -5.83 -15.08 -9.40
N SER A 122 -5.65 -14.63 -10.64
CA SER A 122 -4.37 -14.23 -11.20
C SER A 122 -4.43 -12.81 -11.76
N VAL A 123 -3.31 -12.14 -11.73
CA VAL A 123 -3.11 -10.85 -12.39
C VAL A 123 -2.14 -11.04 -13.53
N ARG A 124 -2.48 -10.54 -14.71
CA ARG A 124 -1.66 -10.55 -15.92
C ARG A 124 -1.49 -9.15 -16.46
N SER A 125 -0.33 -8.86 -17.00
CA SER A 125 -0.09 -7.70 -17.85
C SER A 125 0.73 -8.09 -19.06
N ASP A 126 0.37 -7.58 -20.23
CA ASP A 126 1.11 -7.73 -21.49
C ASP A 126 2.10 -6.55 -21.70
N ARG A 127 2.19 -5.65 -20.74
CA ARG A 127 3.08 -4.49 -20.67
C ARG A 127 3.55 -4.30 -19.23
N ASP A 128 3.82 -3.06 -18.85
CA ASP A 128 4.15 -2.71 -17.48
C ASP A 128 2.90 -2.56 -16.61
N LEU A 129 2.96 -3.16 -15.44
CA LEU A 129 1.98 -3.02 -14.38
C LEU A 129 2.70 -2.90 -13.06
N GLN A 130 2.33 -1.91 -12.26
CA GLN A 130 2.72 -1.85 -10.86
C GLN A 130 1.49 -1.93 -9.98
N ILE A 131 1.50 -2.85 -9.03
CA ILE A 131 0.40 -3.08 -8.11
C ILE A 131 0.92 -3.21 -6.68
N VAL A 132 0.27 -2.52 -5.77
CA VAL A 132 0.57 -2.56 -4.33
C VAL A 132 -0.40 -3.51 -3.65
N GLU A 133 0.14 -4.42 -2.85
CA GLU A 133 -0.58 -5.38 -2.01
C GLU A 133 -0.54 -4.89 -0.57
N CYS A 134 -1.70 -4.61 0.00
CA CYS A 134 -1.86 -4.21 1.40
C CYS A 134 -2.45 -5.37 2.20
N LEU A 135 -1.75 -5.80 3.22
CA LEU A 135 -2.10 -6.92 4.08
C LEU A 135 -2.58 -6.43 5.44
N PRO A 136 -3.57 -7.08 6.06
CA PRO A 136 -4.02 -6.78 7.41
C PRO A 136 -2.94 -7.13 8.45
N PRO A 137 -3.15 -6.81 9.73
CA PRO A 137 -2.34 -7.34 10.83
C PRO A 137 -2.22 -8.86 10.74
N LEU A 138 -1.12 -9.41 11.24
CA LEU A 138 -1.05 -10.85 11.47
C LEU A 138 -2.15 -11.23 12.47
N ALA A 139 -2.89 -12.28 12.17
CA ALA A 139 -3.76 -12.86 13.17
C ALA A 139 -2.89 -13.31 14.37
N ASP A 140 -3.32 -12.96 15.58
CA ASP A 140 -2.68 -13.47 16.77
C ASP A 140 -2.69 -15.00 16.69
N ALA A 141 -1.49 -15.59 16.81
CA ALA A 141 -1.30 -17.02 16.73
C ALA A 141 -1.76 -17.69 18.03
#